data_4526763390662f7632d13e0ed0d8f4b5
#
_entry.id   4526763390662f7632d13e0ed0d8f4b5
#
_cell.length_a   1.000
_cell.length_b   1.000
_cell.length_c   1.000
_cell.angle_alpha   90.00
_cell.angle_beta   90.00
_cell.angle_gamma   90.00
#
_symmetry.space_group_name_H-M   'P 1'
#
loop_
_entity.id
_entity.type
_entity.pdbx_description
1 polymer ?
#
loop_
_entity_poly.entity_id
_entity_poly.type
_entity_poly.pdbx_seq_one_letter_code
_entity_poly.pdbx_strand_id
1 'polypeptide(L)'
;MLFKIENTDLAKCIFAGRPMISLLIALPQWLQKITFTNTELVAALLSFWCVWLAAKNNILNWPVAMAGSLLYVVVFYQGALYSDAFLNVIFLGFQAFGWYKWSRRGLLNKTLKDAEKQSIETLSQPIVANLKQGLPVFIIGVILYVPWTLFVKSGTIQQWISPGSYQPPRFLYIDAALFILSICALYMQGKRWIQHWYVWVLVDVVYVPMYLLNRNFITAVLYLVYIPLAITGYQLWKANLRERTTVD
;
A
#
# COMPACT_ATOMS: atom_id res chain seq x y z
N MET A 1 -25.27 33.18 14.74
CA MET A 1 -24.80 33.84 13.51
C MET A 1 -24.53 32.76 12.48
N LEU A 2 -25.53 32.44 11.66
CA LEU A 2 -25.52 31.34 10.69
C LEU A 2 -24.69 31.79 9.47
N PHE A 3 -23.56 31.12 9.22
CA PHE A 3 -22.79 31.32 8.01
C PHE A 3 -23.58 30.84 6.79
N LYS A 4 -24.06 31.79 6.02
CA LYS A 4 -24.67 31.59 4.70
C LYS A 4 -23.51 31.21 3.74
N ILE A 5 -23.34 29.89 3.50
CA ILE A 5 -22.45 29.43 2.42
C ILE A 5 -23.15 29.82 1.13
N GLU A 6 -22.59 30.78 0.41
CA GLU A 6 -23.10 31.11 -0.92
C GLU A 6 -22.86 29.93 -1.85
N ASN A 7 -23.95 29.33 -2.31
CA ASN A 7 -23.98 28.20 -3.26
C ASN A 7 -23.28 28.48 -4.61
N THR A 8 -22.83 29.73 -4.81
CA THR A 8 -22.19 30.18 -6.05
C THR A 8 -20.74 29.69 -6.23
N ASP A 9 -20.00 29.44 -5.14
CA ASP A 9 -18.59 29.03 -5.25
C ASP A 9 -18.44 27.51 -5.43
N LEU A 10 -19.31 26.71 -4.85
CA LEU A 10 -19.34 25.25 -5.07
C LEU A 10 -19.70 24.92 -6.53
N ALA A 11 -20.70 25.60 -7.09
CA ALA A 11 -21.12 25.43 -8.47
C ALA A 11 -20.01 25.83 -9.45
N LYS A 12 -19.29 26.92 -9.19
CA LYS A 12 -18.15 27.36 -10.02
C LYS A 12 -16.98 26.38 -10.01
N CYS A 13 -16.72 25.70 -8.88
CA CYS A 13 -15.68 24.66 -8.80
C CYS A 13 -16.04 23.41 -9.58
N ILE A 14 -17.30 22.99 -9.59
CA ILE A 14 -17.78 21.81 -10.32
C ILE A 14 -17.72 22.05 -11.84
N PHE A 15 -18.12 23.25 -12.28
CA PHE A 15 -18.11 23.61 -13.72
C PHE A 15 -16.72 23.92 -14.29
N ALA A 16 -15.73 24.22 -13.44
CA ALA A 16 -14.36 24.55 -13.89
C ALA A 16 -13.46 23.33 -14.15
N GLY A 17 -13.98 22.10 -14.12
CA GLY A 17 -13.20 20.88 -14.38
C GLY A 17 -12.05 20.65 -13.38
N ARG A 18 -12.11 21.25 -12.19
CA ARG A 18 -11.08 21.08 -11.16
C ARG A 18 -11.17 19.67 -10.55
N PRO A 19 -10.05 18.98 -10.35
CA PRO A 19 -10.06 17.64 -9.77
C PRO A 19 -10.68 17.68 -8.36
N MET A 20 -11.35 16.61 -7.96
CA MET A 20 -12.06 16.44 -6.67
C MET A 20 -11.21 16.87 -5.44
N ILE A 21 -9.88 16.83 -5.57
CA ILE A 21 -8.90 17.28 -4.59
C ILE A 21 -9.03 18.78 -4.28
N SER A 22 -9.31 19.64 -5.29
CA SER A 22 -9.48 21.09 -5.08
C SER A 22 -10.78 21.44 -4.34
N LEU A 23 -11.80 20.58 -4.43
CA LEU A 23 -13.04 20.70 -3.65
C LEU A 23 -12.80 20.41 -2.16
N LEU A 24 -11.97 19.41 -1.85
CA LEU A 24 -11.59 19.07 -0.47
C LEU A 24 -10.76 20.18 0.19
N ILE A 25 -9.89 20.85 -0.59
CA ILE A 25 -9.07 21.99 -0.11
C ILE A 25 -9.92 23.22 0.18
N ALA A 26 -11.08 23.37 -0.48
CA ALA A 26 -11.99 24.52 -0.28
C ALA A 26 -12.89 24.39 0.96
N LEU A 27 -12.85 23.26 1.67
CA LEU A 27 -13.65 23.07 2.90
C LEU A 27 -13.07 23.87 4.08
N PRO A 28 -13.90 24.36 5.03
CA PRO A 28 -13.43 24.97 6.25
C PRO A 28 -12.46 24.07 7.02
N GLN A 29 -11.41 24.63 7.63
CA GLN A 29 -10.33 23.87 8.30
C GLN A 29 -10.84 22.86 9.34
N TRP A 30 -11.89 23.20 10.09
CA TRP A 30 -12.47 22.28 11.07
C TRP A 30 -13.19 21.09 10.41
N LEU A 31 -13.86 21.32 9.26
CA LEU A 31 -14.51 20.26 8.48
C LEU A 31 -13.48 19.37 7.79
N GLN A 32 -12.39 19.96 7.26
CA GLN A 32 -11.25 19.23 6.71
C GLN A 32 -10.65 18.29 7.75
N LYS A 33 -10.44 18.75 8.98
CA LYS A 33 -9.88 17.96 10.07
C LYS A 33 -10.76 16.76 10.45
N ILE A 34 -12.08 16.95 10.54
CA ILE A 34 -13.04 15.86 10.83
C ILE A 34 -13.08 14.85 9.69
N THR A 35 -13.14 15.32 8.45
CA THR A 35 -13.19 14.47 7.25
C THR A 35 -11.89 13.68 7.11
N PHE A 36 -10.74 14.31 7.36
CA PHE A 36 -9.43 13.68 7.33
C PHE A 36 -9.34 12.52 8.34
N THR A 37 -9.71 12.74 9.59
CA THR A 37 -9.66 11.72 10.64
C THR A 37 -10.55 10.52 10.32
N ASN A 38 -11.76 10.77 9.81
CA ASN A 38 -12.68 9.69 9.44
C ASN A 38 -12.18 8.92 8.21
N THR A 39 -11.64 9.61 7.21
CA THR A 39 -11.06 8.97 6.02
C THR A 39 -9.84 8.12 6.39
N GLU A 40 -8.96 8.63 7.27
CA GLU A 40 -7.80 7.88 7.77
C GLU A 40 -8.24 6.62 8.53
N LEU A 41 -9.26 6.72 9.39
CA LEU A 41 -9.78 5.57 10.13
C LEU A 41 -10.35 4.50 9.19
N VAL A 42 -11.15 4.88 8.19
CA VAL A 42 -11.71 3.94 7.21
C VAL A 42 -10.59 3.31 6.38
N ALA A 43 -9.60 4.09 5.94
CA ALA A 43 -8.45 3.59 5.21
C ALA A 43 -7.66 2.58 6.06
N ALA A 44 -7.44 2.88 7.34
CA ALA A 44 -6.75 1.99 8.29
C ALA A 44 -7.50 0.67 8.49
N LEU A 45 -8.82 0.71 8.66
CA LEU A 45 -9.65 -0.49 8.82
C LEU A 45 -9.62 -1.36 7.55
N LEU A 46 -9.76 -0.78 6.36
CA LEU A 46 -9.67 -1.52 5.10
C LEU A 46 -8.29 -2.15 4.92
N SER A 47 -7.24 -1.42 5.27
CA SER A 47 -5.87 -1.92 5.18
C SER A 47 -5.60 -3.04 6.19
N PHE A 48 -6.12 -2.96 7.41
CA PHE A 48 -6.11 -4.07 8.37
C PHE A 48 -6.77 -5.32 7.78
N TRP A 49 -8.00 -5.19 7.28
CA TRP A 49 -8.74 -6.29 6.65
C TRP A 49 -8.01 -6.88 5.45
N CYS A 50 -7.39 -6.03 4.62
CA CYS A 50 -6.57 -6.48 3.51
C CYS A 50 -5.45 -7.42 3.96
N VAL A 51 -4.62 -7.00 4.94
CA VAL A 51 -3.49 -7.80 5.42
C VAL A 51 -3.97 -9.09 6.07
N TRP A 52 -5.07 -9.05 6.85
CA TRP A 52 -5.67 -10.23 7.45
C TRP A 52 -6.19 -11.23 6.39
N LEU A 53 -6.85 -10.74 5.33
CA LEU A 53 -7.27 -11.56 4.20
C LEU A 53 -6.09 -12.13 3.42
N ALA A 54 -5.01 -11.35 3.25
CA ALA A 54 -3.77 -11.80 2.61
C ALA A 54 -3.10 -12.92 3.41
N ALA A 55 -3.05 -12.82 4.75
CA ALA A 55 -2.54 -13.87 5.62
C ALA A 55 -3.31 -15.19 5.44
N LYS A 56 -4.64 -15.12 5.23
CA LYS A 56 -5.50 -16.27 4.92
C LYS A 56 -5.48 -16.69 3.45
N ASN A 57 -4.61 -16.10 2.62
CA ASN A 57 -4.53 -16.35 1.17
C ASN A 57 -5.86 -16.12 0.42
N ASN A 58 -6.72 -15.23 0.92
CA ASN A 58 -8.03 -14.95 0.36
C ASN A 58 -7.93 -13.90 -0.75
N ILE A 59 -8.57 -14.16 -1.90
CA ILE A 59 -8.56 -13.28 -3.08
C ILE A 59 -9.16 -11.89 -2.81
N LEU A 60 -10.09 -11.77 -1.86
CA LEU A 60 -10.71 -10.49 -1.50
C LEU A 60 -9.73 -9.50 -0.90
N ASN A 61 -8.52 -9.95 -0.52
CA ASN A 61 -7.47 -9.01 -0.09
C ASN A 61 -7.22 -7.91 -1.13
N TRP A 62 -7.24 -8.25 -2.43
CA TRP A 62 -6.93 -7.32 -3.51
C TRP A 62 -7.92 -6.16 -3.66
N PRO A 63 -9.26 -6.38 -3.83
CA PRO A 63 -10.20 -5.28 -3.92
C PRO A 63 -10.30 -4.47 -2.62
N VAL A 64 -10.16 -5.10 -1.44
CA VAL A 64 -10.12 -4.39 -0.16
C VAL A 64 -8.87 -3.51 -0.05
N ALA A 65 -7.70 -4.03 -0.49
CA ALA A 65 -6.47 -3.26 -0.58
C ALA A 65 -6.61 -2.04 -1.49
N MET A 66 -7.20 -2.23 -2.68
CA MET A 66 -7.42 -1.12 -3.63
C MET A 66 -8.27 -0.01 -3.01
N ALA A 67 -9.36 -0.35 -2.33
CA ALA A 67 -10.21 0.62 -1.64
C ALA A 67 -9.42 1.37 -0.54
N GLY A 68 -8.65 0.67 0.27
CA GLY A 68 -7.78 1.27 1.29
C GLY A 68 -6.72 2.19 0.69
N SER A 69 -6.02 1.75 -0.37
CA SER A 69 -5.00 2.54 -1.04
C SER A 69 -5.55 3.81 -1.67
N LEU A 70 -6.76 3.79 -2.26
CA LEU A 70 -7.41 4.99 -2.77
C LEU A 70 -7.65 6.03 -1.68
N LEU A 71 -8.10 5.61 -0.50
CA LEU A 71 -8.30 6.52 0.62
C LEU A 71 -6.96 7.03 1.17
N TYR A 72 -5.93 6.18 1.26
CA TYR A 72 -4.62 6.59 1.72
C TYR A 72 -3.89 7.55 0.77
N VAL A 73 -4.14 7.50 -0.54
CA VAL A 73 -3.65 8.55 -1.46
C VAL A 73 -4.12 9.93 -1.00
N VAL A 74 -5.40 10.06 -0.62
CA VAL A 74 -5.96 11.33 -0.14
C VAL A 74 -5.38 11.71 1.22
N VAL A 75 -5.32 10.76 2.16
CA VAL A 75 -4.81 10.97 3.53
C VAL A 75 -3.35 11.43 3.51
N PHE A 76 -2.49 10.75 2.80
CA PHE A 76 -1.06 11.07 2.74
C PHE A 76 -0.78 12.33 1.93
N TYR A 77 -1.56 12.59 0.88
CA TYR A 77 -1.47 13.84 0.15
C TYR A 77 -1.79 15.05 1.04
N GLN A 78 -2.87 14.99 1.83
CA GLN A 78 -3.26 16.03 2.77
C GLN A 78 -2.25 16.19 3.93
N GLY A 79 -1.59 15.10 4.33
CA GLY A 79 -0.54 15.08 5.34
C GLY A 79 0.84 15.51 4.84
N ALA A 80 0.98 15.96 3.58
CA ALA A 80 2.26 16.26 2.93
C ALA A 80 3.26 15.08 2.91
N LEU A 81 2.74 13.84 2.96
CA LEU A 81 3.51 12.59 2.84
C LEU A 81 3.43 12.10 1.38
N TYR A 82 4.06 12.84 0.48
CA TYR A 82 3.90 12.65 -0.97
C TYR A 82 4.47 11.32 -1.47
N SER A 83 5.57 10.83 -0.89
CA SER A 83 6.12 9.51 -1.21
C SER A 83 5.12 8.41 -0.85
N ASP A 84 4.50 8.48 0.32
CA ASP A 84 3.48 7.52 0.75
C ASP A 84 2.21 7.60 -0.12
N ALA A 85 1.78 8.81 -0.49
CA ALA A 85 0.67 8.99 -1.43
C ALA A 85 0.98 8.35 -2.79
N PHE A 86 2.18 8.60 -3.33
CA PHE A 86 2.62 8.01 -4.61
C PHE A 86 2.81 6.49 -4.51
N LEU A 87 3.31 5.98 -3.38
CA LEU A 87 3.40 4.55 -3.11
C LEU A 87 2.02 3.88 -3.20
N ASN A 88 0.99 4.51 -2.64
CA ASN A 88 -0.37 3.97 -2.72
C ASN A 88 -0.93 3.97 -4.15
N VAL A 89 -0.57 4.94 -4.99
CA VAL A 89 -0.90 4.90 -6.44
C VAL A 89 -0.22 3.71 -7.12
N ILE A 90 1.05 3.45 -6.81
CA ILE A 90 1.77 2.26 -7.32
C ILE A 90 1.10 0.98 -6.80
N PHE A 91 0.72 0.95 -5.53
CA PHE A 91 0.01 -0.19 -4.93
C PHE A 91 -1.28 -0.53 -5.69
N LEU A 92 -2.07 0.48 -6.11
CA LEU A 92 -3.26 0.25 -6.92
C LEU A 92 -2.96 -0.55 -8.20
N GLY A 93 -1.88 -0.22 -8.91
CA GLY A 93 -1.45 -0.95 -10.09
C GLY A 93 -1.08 -2.40 -9.79
N PHE A 94 -0.28 -2.64 -8.76
CA PHE A 94 0.10 -3.99 -8.34
C PHE A 94 -1.09 -4.80 -7.80
N GLN A 95 -1.99 -4.17 -7.05
CA GLN A 95 -3.19 -4.80 -6.50
C GLN A 95 -4.15 -5.21 -7.63
N ALA A 96 -4.36 -4.36 -8.63
CA ALA A 96 -5.16 -4.69 -9.82
C ALA A 96 -4.54 -5.86 -10.59
N PHE A 97 -3.21 -5.86 -10.80
CA PHE A 97 -2.51 -6.96 -11.45
C PHE A 97 -2.57 -8.25 -10.62
N GLY A 98 -2.39 -8.18 -9.31
CA GLY A 98 -2.51 -9.31 -8.39
C GLY A 98 -3.92 -9.91 -8.42
N TRP A 99 -4.95 -9.06 -8.36
CA TRP A 99 -6.34 -9.48 -8.48
C TRP A 99 -6.62 -10.19 -9.80
N TYR A 100 -6.22 -9.59 -10.92
CA TYR A 100 -6.35 -10.21 -12.25
C TYR A 100 -5.69 -11.60 -12.30
N LYS A 101 -4.45 -11.70 -11.83
CA LYS A 101 -3.68 -12.94 -11.86
C LYS A 101 -4.29 -14.04 -11.00
N TRP A 102 -4.78 -13.69 -9.81
CA TRP A 102 -5.41 -14.64 -8.89
C TRP A 102 -6.81 -15.05 -9.37
N SER A 103 -7.59 -14.12 -9.92
CA SER A 103 -8.92 -14.40 -10.49
C SER A 103 -8.83 -15.36 -11.67
N ARG A 104 -7.89 -15.16 -12.59
CA ARG A 104 -7.68 -16.08 -13.72
C ARG A 104 -7.34 -17.49 -13.26
N ARG A 105 -6.52 -17.64 -12.23
CA ARG A 105 -6.18 -18.96 -11.66
C ARG A 105 -7.41 -19.63 -11.04
N GLY A 106 -8.25 -18.88 -10.32
CA GLY A 106 -9.48 -19.40 -9.75
C GLY A 106 -10.49 -19.88 -10.81
N LEU A 107 -10.58 -19.20 -11.96
CA LEU A 107 -11.41 -19.60 -13.09
C LEU A 107 -10.86 -20.86 -13.77
N LEU A 108 -9.55 -20.92 -14.01
CA LEU A 108 -8.88 -22.12 -14.57
C LEU A 108 -9.09 -23.34 -13.68
N ASN A 109 -8.98 -23.18 -12.36
CA ASN A 109 -9.19 -24.28 -11.41
C ASN A 109 -10.62 -24.85 -11.42
N LYS A 110 -11.63 -24.07 -11.84
CA LYS A 110 -13.01 -24.53 -12.00
C LYS A 110 -13.25 -25.31 -13.30
N THR A 111 -12.45 -25.07 -14.33
CA THR A 111 -12.65 -25.64 -15.68
C THR A 111 -11.76 -26.83 -16.00
N LEU A 112 -10.74 -27.10 -15.22
CA LEU A 112 -9.75 -28.13 -15.49
C LEU A 112 -10.06 -29.46 -14.78
N LYS A 113 -9.59 -30.57 -15.40
CA LYS A 113 -9.64 -31.92 -14.82
C LYS A 113 -8.74 -32.05 -13.58
N ASP A 114 -8.98 -33.02 -12.73
CA ASP A 114 -8.37 -33.13 -11.39
C ASP A 114 -6.81 -33.17 -11.41
N ALA A 115 -6.18 -33.76 -12.41
CA ALA A 115 -4.72 -33.75 -12.56
C ALA A 115 -4.14 -32.36 -12.87
N GLU A 116 -4.85 -31.52 -13.65
CA GLU A 116 -4.45 -30.14 -13.93
C GLU A 116 -4.75 -29.22 -12.74
N LYS A 117 -5.80 -29.49 -11.95
CA LYS A 117 -6.08 -28.79 -10.69
C LYS A 117 -4.93 -28.91 -9.70
N GLN A 118 -4.37 -30.10 -9.53
CA GLN A 118 -3.24 -30.35 -8.64
C GLN A 118 -2.02 -29.52 -9.04
N SER A 119 -1.74 -29.40 -10.35
CA SER A 119 -0.65 -28.55 -10.85
C SER A 119 -0.87 -27.07 -10.53
N ILE A 120 -2.11 -26.55 -10.63
CA ILE A 120 -2.45 -25.16 -10.34
C ILE A 120 -2.43 -24.87 -8.83
N GLU A 121 -2.90 -25.80 -8.01
CA GLU A 121 -2.80 -25.72 -6.56
C GLU A 121 -1.33 -25.64 -6.12
N THR A 122 -0.46 -26.46 -6.70
CA THR A 122 0.98 -26.40 -6.47
C THR A 122 1.57 -25.04 -6.83
N LEU A 123 1.17 -24.43 -7.97
CA LEU A 123 1.58 -23.10 -8.38
C LEU A 123 0.99 -21.97 -7.51
N SER A 124 -0.05 -22.27 -6.74
CA SER A 124 -0.73 -21.32 -5.85
C SER A 124 -0.15 -21.27 -4.45
N GLN A 125 0.71 -22.21 -4.09
CA GLN A 125 1.34 -22.30 -2.78
C GLN A 125 2.46 -21.27 -2.58
N PRO A 126 2.77 -20.90 -1.33
CA PRO A 126 3.97 -20.13 -1.00
C PRO A 126 5.23 -20.87 -1.47
N ILE A 127 6.26 -20.11 -1.80
CA ILE A 127 7.59 -20.66 -2.16
C ILE A 127 8.69 -19.94 -1.38
N VAL A 128 9.79 -20.64 -1.14
CA VAL A 128 11.02 -20.06 -0.61
C VAL A 128 11.89 -19.62 -1.79
N ALA A 129 12.09 -18.32 -1.95
CA ALA A 129 13.00 -17.81 -2.97
C ALA A 129 14.45 -18.15 -2.61
N ASN A 130 15.22 -18.58 -3.60
CA ASN A 130 16.65 -18.80 -3.43
C ASN A 130 17.43 -17.48 -3.64
N LEU A 131 18.73 -17.49 -3.31
CA LEU A 131 19.57 -16.29 -3.42
C LEU A 131 19.63 -15.75 -4.85
N LYS A 132 19.66 -16.62 -5.88
CA LYS A 132 19.68 -16.21 -7.29
C LYS A 132 18.43 -15.46 -7.71
N GLN A 133 17.30 -15.72 -7.08
CA GLN A 133 16.02 -15.04 -7.31
C GLN A 133 15.91 -13.74 -6.51
N GLY A 134 16.37 -13.72 -5.26
CA GLY A 134 16.28 -12.55 -4.36
C GLY A 134 17.31 -11.46 -4.69
N LEU A 135 18.53 -11.85 -5.09
CA LEU A 135 19.61 -10.91 -5.37
C LEU A 135 19.27 -9.86 -6.45
N PRO A 136 18.66 -10.20 -7.61
CA PRO A 136 18.25 -9.20 -8.58
C PRO A 136 17.25 -8.19 -8.03
N VAL A 137 16.30 -8.61 -7.18
CA VAL A 137 15.31 -7.71 -6.56
C VAL A 137 16.01 -6.72 -5.64
N PHE A 138 16.98 -7.18 -4.85
CA PHE A 138 17.78 -6.32 -3.98
C PHE A 138 18.62 -5.34 -4.80
N ILE A 139 19.32 -5.79 -5.83
CA ILE A 139 20.16 -4.94 -6.69
C ILE A 139 19.28 -3.86 -7.37
N ILE A 140 18.13 -4.23 -7.93
CA ILE A 140 17.20 -3.28 -8.56
C ILE A 140 16.72 -2.27 -7.51
N GLY A 141 16.40 -2.71 -6.30
CA GLY A 141 16.01 -1.82 -5.20
C GLY A 141 17.10 -0.78 -4.91
N VAL A 142 18.36 -1.20 -4.77
CA VAL A 142 19.51 -0.30 -4.55
C VAL A 142 19.69 0.69 -5.72
N ILE A 143 19.56 0.22 -6.97
CA ILE A 143 19.68 1.08 -8.15
C ILE A 143 18.54 2.12 -8.18
N LEU A 144 17.31 1.75 -7.81
CA LEU A 144 16.15 2.65 -7.83
C LEU A 144 16.14 3.64 -6.65
N TYR A 145 16.83 3.33 -5.55
CA TYR A 145 16.84 4.17 -4.36
C TYR A 145 17.39 5.58 -4.62
N VAL A 146 18.52 5.68 -5.33
CA VAL A 146 19.16 6.99 -5.59
C VAL A 146 18.29 7.88 -6.50
N PRO A 147 17.83 7.43 -7.68
CA PRO A 147 16.95 8.22 -8.53
C PRO A 147 15.67 8.63 -7.82
N TRP A 148 15.05 7.73 -7.05
CA TRP A 148 13.84 8.04 -6.28
C TRP A 148 14.10 9.11 -5.24
N THR A 149 15.16 9.00 -4.46
CA THR A 149 15.56 10.00 -3.45
C THR A 149 15.77 11.37 -4.08
N LEU A 150 16.47 11.43 -5.22
CA LEU A 150 16.71 12.68 -5.94
C LEU A 150 15.39 13.27 -6.49
N PHE A 151 14.49 12.43 -7.01
CA PHE A 151 13.20 12.84 -7.51
C PHE A 151 12.30 13.42 -6.40
N VAL A 152 12.22 12.78 -5.23
CA VAL A 152 11.48 13.33 -4.09
C VAL A 152 12.11 14.62 -3.59
N LYS A 153 13.45 14.67 -3.51
CA LYS A 153 14.21 15.86 -3.08
C LYS A 153 14.01 17.06 -4.01
N SER A 154 13.83 16.83 -5.32
CA SER A 154 13.61 17.90 -6.29
C SER A 154 12.25 18.61 -6.11
N GLY A 155 11.32 18.02 -5.39
CA GLY A 155 9.98 18.55 -5.21
C GLY A 155 9.12 18.59 -6.49
N THR A 156 9.53 17.89 -7.54
CA THR A 156 8.87 17.91 -8.85
C THR A 156 7.39 17.60 -8.77
N ILE A 157 6.99 16.57 -8.02
CA ILE A 157 5.57 16.20 -7.85
C ILE A 157 4.80 17.34 -7.21
N GLN A 158 5.37 17.97 -6.18
CA GLN A 158 4.71 19.00 -5.41
C GLN A 158 4.60 20.31 -6.18
N GLN A 159 5.63 20.65 -6.96
CA GLN A 159 5.62 21.82 -7.84
C GLN A 159 4.53 21.70 -8.92
N TRP A 160 4.23 20.50 -9.41
CA TRP A 160 3.15 20.27 -10.36
C TRP A 160 1.76 20.42 -9.75
N ILE A 161 1.59 19.95 -8.49
CA ILE A 161 0.28 19.92 -7.81
C ILE A 161 -0.01 21.23 -7.09
N SER A 162 1.00 21.86 -6.47
CA SER A 162 0.90 23.09 -5.68
C SER A 162 2.14 23.94 -5.85
N PRO A 163 2.24 24.74 -6.94
CA PRO A 163 3.39 25.59 -7.19
C PRO A 163 3.69 26.52 -6.00
N GLY A 164 4.94 26.57 -5.57
CA GLY A 164 5.42 27.49 -4.51
C GLY A 164 5.27 26.98 -3.06
N SER A 165 4.71 25.79 -2.82
CA SER A 165 4.48 25.26 -1.47
C SER A 165 5.39 24.09 -1.09
N TYR A 166 6.53 23.90 -1.77
CA TYR A 166 7.41 22.76 -1.49
C TYR A 166 7.96 22.79 -0.07
N GLN A 167 7.68 21.71 0.67
CA GLN A 167 8.34 21.40 1.93
C GLN A 167 9.02 20.04 1.81
N PRO A 168 10.33 19.92 2.04
CA PRO A 168 11.02 18.65 1.98
C PRO A 168 10.48 17.71 3.08
N PRO A 169 10.32 16.40 2.77
CA PRO A 169 9.93 15.43 3.78
C PRO A 169 10.92 15.42 4.95
N ARG A 170 10.41 15.33 6.17
CA ARG A 170 11.23 15.34 7.39
C ARG A 170 12.28 14.22 7.42
N PHE A 171 11.93 13.06 6.86
CA PHE A 171 12.76 11.84 6.87
C PHE A 171 13.04 11.34 5.45
N LEU A 172 13.39 12.24 4.53
CA LEU A 172 13.55 11.97 3.09
C LEU A 172 14.26 10.64 2.76
N TYR A 173 15.41 10.40 3.35
CA TYR A 173 16.23 9.21 3.03
C TYR A 173 15.60 7.91 3.56
N ILE A 174 15.03 7.95 4.76
CA ILE A 174 14.35 6.80 5.36
C ILE A 174 13.06 6.52 4.58
N ASP A 175 12.27 7.55 4.30
CA ASP A 175 11.04 7.46 3.51
C ASP A 175 11.31 6.85 2.11
N ALA A 176 12.35 7.32 1.42
CA ALA A 176 12.75 6.77 0.14
C ALA A 176 13.18 5.29 0.24
N ALA A 177 13.89 4.90 1.30
CA ALA A 177 14.28 3.51 1.52
C ALA A 177 13.07 2.61 1.80
N LEU A 178 12.15 3.06 2.65
CA LEU A 178 10.91 2.33 2.95
C LEU A 178 10.02 2.18 1.72
N PHE A 179 9.93 3.22 0.89
CA PHE A 179 9.24 3.18 -0.39
C PHE A 179 9.77 2.05 -1.29
N ILE A 180 11.09 1.99 -1.49
CA ILE A 180 11.71 0.96 -2.34
C ILE A 180 11.54 -0.43 -1.73
N LEU A 181 11.75 -0.58 -0.42
CA LEU A 181 11.54 -1.86 0.29
C LEU A 181 10.09 -2.34 0.16
N SER A 182 9.10 -1.45 0.26
CA SER A 182 7.68 -1.77 0.09
C SER A 182 7.37 -2.27 -1.33
N ILE A 183 7.96 -1.66 -2.37
CA ILE A 183 7.82 -2.15 -3.75
C ILE A 183 8.45 -3.54 -3.90
N CYS A 184 9.64 -3.75 -3.35
CA CYS A 184 10.29 -5.07 -3.36
C CYS A 184 9.43 -6.12 -2.64
N ALA A 185 8.89 -5.80 -1.45
CA ALA A 185 8.02 -6.68 -0.69
C ALA A 185 6.76 -7.04 -1.47
N LEU A 186 6.11 -6.06 -2.11
CA LEU A 186 4.92 -6.27 -2.91
C LEU A 186 5.19 -7.15 -4.15
N TYR A 187 6.32 -6.96 -4.83
CA TYR A 187 6.77 -7.83 -5.92
C TYR A 187 6.96 -9.28 -5.42
N MET A 188 7.66 -9.46 -4.29
CA MET A 188 7.89 -10.75 -3.68
C MET A 188 6.57 -11.42 -3.26
N GLN A 189 5.62 -10.66 -2.71
CA GLN A 189 4.26 -11.13 -2.37
C GLN A 189 3.51 -11.59 -3.63
N GLY A 190 3.58 -10.85 -4.73
CA GLY A 190 2.99 -11.23 -6.01
C GLY A 190 3.58 -12.53 -6.59
N LYS A 191 4.85 -12.81 -6.28
CA LYS A 191 5.56 -14.06 -6.59
C LYS A 191 5.31 -15.17 -5.58
N ARG A 192 4.61 -14.88 -4.47
CA ARG A 192 4.36 -15.77 -3.33
C ARG A 192 5.63 -16.20 -2.60
N TRP A 193 6.67 -15.40 -2.60
CA TRP A 193 7.90 -15.65 -1.85
C TRP A 193 7.65 -15.37 -0.38
N ILE A 194 7.84 -16.38 0.49
CA ILE A 194 7.60 -16.27 1.93
C ILE A 194 8.43 -15.15 2.59
N GLN A 195 9.59 -14.83 2.00
CA GLN A 195 10.50 -13.80 2.51
C GLN A 195 9.90 -12.38 2.50
N HIS A 196 8.83 -12.12 1.73
CA HIS A 196 8.17 -10.81 1.75
C HIS A 196 7.69 -10.41 3.15
N TRP A 197 7.33 -11.39 3.98
CA TRP A 197 6.90 -11.14 5.36
C TRP A 197 8.00 -10.52 6.22
N TYR A 198 9.27 -10.93 6.04
CA TYR A 198 10.39 -10.31 6.76
C TYR A 198 10.58 -8.86 6.35
N VAL A 199 10.42 -8.56 5.06
CA VAL A 199 10.55 -7.19 4.55
C VAL A 199 9.42 -6.32 5.10
N TRP A 200 8.19 -6.83 5.15
CA TRP A 200 7.06 -6.11 5.76
C TRP A 200 7.30 -5.83 7.25
N VAL A 201 7.74 -6.81 8.04
CA VAL A 201 8.06 -6.58 9.46
C VAL A 201 9.12 -5.48 9.63
N LEU A 202 10.18 -5.49 8.80
CA LEU A 202 11.21 -4.45 8.84
C LEU A 202 10.64 -3.07 8.52
N VAL A 203 9.85 -2.99 7.46
CA VAL A 203 9.19 -1.74 7.01
C VAL A 203 8.27 -1.20 8.10
N ASP A 204 7.40 -2.06 8.68
CA ASP A 204 6.44 -1.69 9.71
C ASP A 204 7.14 -1.16 10.98
N VAL A 205 8.21 -1.84 11.43
CA VAL A 205 9.00 -1.42 12.60
C VAL A 205 9.57 -0.01 12.43
N VAL A 206 10.00 0.35 11.21
CA VAL A 206 10.57 1.69 10.95
C VAL A 206 9.47 2.73 10.71
N TYR A 207 8.33 2.36 10.10
CA TYR A 207 7.21 3.29 9.90
C TYR A 207 6.54 3.72 11.22
N VAL A 208 6.44 2.82 12.22
CA VAL A 208 5.80 3.16 13.51
C VAL A 208 6.37 4.45 14.12
N PRO A 209 7.68 4.58 14.43
CA PRO A 209 8.23 5.82 14.98
C PRO A 209 8.12 6.99 13.98
N MET A 210 8.24 6.75 12.69
CA MET A 210 8.13 7.79 11.68
C MET A 210 6.74 8.43 11.67
N TYR A 211 5.66 7.64 11.72
CA TYR A 211 4.29 8.15 11.77
C TYR A 211 3.97 8.80 13.13
N LEU A 212 4.49 8.28 14.25
CA LEU A 212 4.36 8.92 15.57
C LEU A 212 4.97 10.33 15.55
N LEU A 213 6.19 10.48 15.00
CA LEU A 213 6.87 11.77 14.90
C LEU A 213 6.18 12.74 13.93
N ASN A 214 5.47 12.22 12.93
CA ASN A 214 4.65 12.99 12.00
C ASN A 214 3.21 13.22 12.51
N ARG A 215 2.89 12.82 13.76
CA ARG A 215 1.56 12.94 14.40
C ARG A 215 0.42 12.19 13.70
N ASN A 216 0.73 11.20 12.87
CA ASN A 216 -0.24 10.31 12.24
C ASN A 216 -0.48 9.09 13.15
N PHE A 217 -1.13 9.31 14.30
CA PHE A 217 -1.26 8.31 15.36
C PHE A 217 -2.08 7.08 14.93
N ILE A 218 -3.16 7.27 14.17
CA ILE A 218 -4.00 6.16 13.70
C ILE A 218 -3.18 5.23 12.79
N THR A 219 -2.47 5.80 11.85
CA THR A 219 -1.58 5.05 10.94
C THR A 219 -0.44 4.38 11.72
N ALA A 220 0.17 5.04 12.70
CA ALA A 220 1.20 4.45 13.55
C ALA A 220 0.69 3.20 14.30
N VAL A 221 -0.52 3.28 14.89
CA VAL A 221 -1.17 2.14 15.56
C VAL A 221 -1.45 1.01 14.56
N LEU A 222 -1.90 1.32 13.35
CA LEU A 222 -2.12 0.32 12.29
C LEU A 222 -0.83 -0.44 11.97
N TYR A 223 0.29 0.27 11.74
CA TYR A 223 1.58 -0.37 11.46
C TYR A 223 2.11 -1.18 12.65
N LEU A 224 1.86 -0.73 13.89
CA LEU A 224 2.17 -1.52 15.08
C LEU A 224 1.38 -2.85 15.08
N VAL A 225 0.12 -2.85 14.64
CA VAL A 225 -0.71 -4.07 14.52
C VAL A 225 -0.27 -4.94 13.34
N TYR A 226 0.31 -4.37 12.29
CA TYR A 226 0.81 -5.14 11.15
C TYR A 226 2.00 -6.04 11.53
N ILE A 227 2.84 -5.66 12.49
CA ILE A 227 3.98 -6.47 12.91
C ILE A 227 3.55 -7.88 13.37
N PRO A 228 2.69 -8.07 14.39
CA PRO A 228 2.23 -9.40 14.78
C PRO A 228 1.42 -10.09 13.67
N LEU A 229 0.69 -9.33 12.85
CA LEU A 229 -0.07 -9.88 11.75
C LEU A 229 0.84 -10.44 10.64
N ALA A 230 1.93 -9.76 10.33
CA ALA A 230 2.94 -10.23 9.38
C ALA A 230 3.68 -11.48 9.90
N ILE A 231 3.99 -11.51 11.20
CA ILE A 231 4.58 -12.71 11.84
C ILE A 231 3.61 -13.89 11.76
N THR A 232 2.33 -13.68 12.01
CA THR A 232 1.28 -14.70 11.88
C THR A 232 1.15 -15.18 10.44
N GLY A 233 1.13 -14.25 9.48
CA GLY A 233 1.10 -14.55 8.04
C GLY A 233 2.29 -15.42 7.61
N TYR A 234 3.50 -15.07 8.08
CA TYR A 234 4.69 -15.89 7.87
C TYR A 234 4.53 -17.31 8.41
N GLN A 235 4.02 -17.45 9.65
CA GLN A 235 3.83 -18.76 10.28
C GLN A 235 2.83 -19.63 9.51
N LEU A 236 1.71 -19.05 9.09
CA LEU A 236 0.68 -19.75 8.29
C LEU A 236 1.25 -20.20 6.94
N TRP A 237 1.98 -19.34 6.25
CA TRP A 237 2.58 -19.69 4.97
C TRP A 237 3.69 -20.74 5.12
N LYS A 238 4.44 -20.70 6.23
CA LYS A 238 5.45 -21.73 6.55
C LYS A 238 4.83 -23.08 6.88
N ALA A 239 3.68 -23.11 7.56
CA ALA A 239 2.95 -24.34 7.83
C ALA A 239 2.51 -25.01 6.51
N ASN A 240 1.93 -24.24 5.57
CA ASN A 240 1.53 -24.75 4.27
C ASN A 240 2.72 -25.31 3.44
N LEU A 241 3.93 -24.75 3.62
CA LEU A 241 5.14 -25.27 2.99
C LEU A 241 5.58 -26.63 3.59
N ARG A 242 5.41 -26.81 4.91
CA ARG A 242 5.81 -28.06 5.60
C ARG A 242 4.88 -29.22 5.26
N GLU A 243 3.58 -28.99 5.21
CA GLU A 243 2.61 -30.03 4.85
C GLU A 243 2.92 -30.64 3.48
N ARG A 244 3.45 -29.84 2.55
CA ARG A 244 3.85 -30.31 1.23
C ARG A 244 5.06 -31.25 1.27
N THR A 245 6.10 -30.92 2.05
CA THR A 245 7.33 -31.72 2.15
C THR A 245 7.13 -33.06 2.87
N THR A 246 5.96 -33.26 3.48
CA THR A 246 5.61 -34.56 4.13
C THR A 246 4.74 -35.48 3.25
N VAL A 247 4.23 -34.96 2.12
CA VAL A 247 3.36 -35.70 1.18
C VAL A 247 4.13 -36.15 -0.08
N ASP A 248 5.28 -35.51 -0.38
CA ASP A 248 6.23 -35.93 -1.43
C ASP A 248 7.29 -36.89 -0.87
#